data_3a6f314ddd4f6556c7b4ba3ee9bae8c1
#
_entry.id   3a6f314ddd4f6556c7b4ba3ee9bae8c1
#
_cell.length_a   1.000
_cell.length_b   1.000
_cell.length_c   1.000
_cell.angle_alpha   90.00
_cell.angle_beta   90.00
_cell.angle_gamma   90.00
#
_symmetry.space_group_name_H-M   'P 1'
#
loop_
_entity.id
_entity.type
_entity.pdbx_description
1 polymer ?
#
loop_
_entity_poly.entity_id
_entity_poly.type
_entity_poly.pdbx_seq_one_letter_code
_entity_poly.pdbx_strand_id
1 'polypeptide(L)'
;MDIFAMATTRFDVQTVFTRGFYILKETKDGNTDLDLYSRDGNVLSDLLTATGHGAMKGKPLALGALQSHSMLDDNNESVAIHTVCVTTQDGEIGLFNTENLEQAHNAHTIITGGLDKGEIPYLAFTYGYSNYLLTGRGCNVAYIPSSDADF
;
A
#
# COMPACT_ATOMS: atom_id res chain seq x y z
N MET A 1 33.15 41.82 16.15
CA MET A 1 31.78 41.44 16.62
C MET A 1 31.14 40.66 15.47
N ASP A 2 31.10 39.36 15.61
CA ASP A 2 30.55 38.50 14.59
C ASP A 2 29.05 38.34 14.84
N ILE A 3 28.25 38.86 13.94
CA ILE A 3 26.80 38.74 13.99
C ILE A 3 26.44 37.45 13.23
N PHE A 4 26.11 36.40 13.98
CA PHE A 4 25.52 35.22 13.40
C PHE A 4 23.99 35.39 13.34
N ALA A 5 23.45 35.52 12.14
CA ALA A 5 22.03 35.45 11.95
C ALA A 5 21.65 33.97 11.72
N MET A 6 20.82 33.41 12.59
CA MET A 6 20.27 32.07 12.45
C MET A 6 18.82 32.20 12.02
N ALA A 7 18.50 31.69 10.83
CA ALA A 7 17.12 31.54 10.36
C ALA A 7 16.77 30.07 10.42
N THR A 8 15.69 29.74 11.14
CA THR A 8 15.12 28.39 11.15
C THR A 8 13.89 28.38 10.25
N THR A 9 13.91 27.55 9.20
CA THR A 9 12.76 27.33 8.34
C THR A 9 12.27 25.91 8.56
N ARG A 10 10.98 25.76 8.89
CA ARG A 10 10.34 24.46 8.99
C ARG A 10 9.78 24.08 7.62
N PHE A 11 10.18 22.91 7.13
CA PHE A 11 9.64 22.33 5.92
C PHE A 11 8.76 21.14 6.31
N ASP A 12 7.52 21.14 5.89
CA ASP A 12 6.67 19.95 5.89
C ASP A 12 6.78 19.28 4.51
N VAL A 13 7.51 18.18 4.46
CA VAL A 13 7.62 17.39 3.22
C VAL A 13 6.42 16.45 3.17
N GLN A 14 5.50 16.69 2.25
CA GLN A 14 4.41 15.77 1.95
C GLN A 14 4.69 15.13 0.60
N THR A 15 4.56 13.81 0.54
CA THR A 15 4.70 13.10 -0.73
C THR A 15 3.47 13.33 -1.61
N VAL A 16 3.67 13.27 -2.91
CA VAL A 16 2.56 13.40 -3.89
C VAL A 16 1.58 12.24 -3.79
N PHE A 17 2.01 11.11 -3.23
CA PHE A 17 1.23 9.88 -3.17
C PHE A 17 0.07 9.90 -2.17
N THR A 18 0.10 10.80 -1.18
CA THR A 18 -0.94 10.90 -0.13
C THR A 18 -2.18 11.68 -0.56
N ARG A 19 -2.15 12.34 -1.72
CA ARG A 19 -3.22 13.25 -2.15
C ARG A 19 -3.63 13.01 -3.59
N GLY A 20 -4.71 12.24 -3.77
CA GLY A 20 -5.24 11.97 -5.11
C GLY A 20 -6.10 10.72 -5.15
N PHE A 21 -6.32 10.26 -6.37
CA PHE A 21 -7.07 9.04 -6.65
C PHE A 21 -6.14 8.03 -7.29
N TYR A 22 -5.96 6.90 -6.65
CA TYR A 22 -5.29 5.76 -7.25
C TYR A 22 -6.19 5.11 -8.29
N ILE A 23 -5.61 4.78 -9.43
CA ILE A 23 -6.28 4.15 -10.55
C ILE A 23 -5.56 2.84 -10.84
N LEU A 24 -6.28 1.75 -10.66
CA LEU A 24 -5.79 0.42 -11.03
C LEU A 24 -5.87 0.25 -12.54
N LYS A 25 -4.78 -0.19 -13.16
CA LYS A 25 -4.74 -0.36 -14.61
C LYS A 25 -4.10 -1.66 -15.06
N GLU A 26 -4.49 -2.11 -16.25
CA GLU A 26 -3.82 -3.17 -16.99
C GLU A 26 -2.72 -2.56 -17.86
N THR A 27 -1.51 -3.11 -17.78
CA THR A 27 -0.39 -2.75 -18.67
C THR A 27 -0.56 -3.40 -20.03
N LYS A 28 0.23 -2.98 -21.02
CA LYS A 28 0.20 -3.58 -22.38
C LYS A 28 0.53 -5.08 -22.39
N ASP A 29 1.30 -5.53 -21.40
CA ASP A 29 1.72 -6.93 -21.25
C ASP A 29 0.72 -7.75 -20.40
N GLY A 30 -0.45 -7.19 -20.06
CA GLY A 30 -1.48 -7.89 -19.29
C GLY A 30 -1.18 -8.01 -17.80
N ASN A 31 -0.26 -7.18 -17.29
CA ASN A 31 0.07 -7.08 -15.88
C ASN A 31 -0.67 -5.91 -15.22
N THR A 32 -0.52 -5.76 -13.92
CA THR A 32 -1.21 -4.74 -13.13
C THR A 32 -0.23 -3.67 -12.66
N ASP A 33 -0.59 -2.41 -12.85
CA ASP A 33 0.12 -1.26 -12.30
C ASP A 33 -0.87 -0.24 -11.74
N LEU A 34 -0.36 0.83 -11.12
CA LEU A 34 -1.14 1.93 -10.57
C LEU A 34 -0.80 3.24 -11.29
N ASP A 35 -1.82 4.04 -11.52
CA ASP A 35 -1.66 5.47 -11.77
C ASP A 35 -2.20 6.26 -10.57
N LEU A 36 -1.71 7.49 -10.38
CA LEU A 36 -2.25 8.44 -9.42
C LEU A 36 -2.65 9.71 -10.14
N TYR A 37 -3.90 10.07 -10.02
CA TYR A 37 -4.38 11.41 -10.37
C TYR A 37 -4.30 12.27 -9.12
N SER A 38 -3.29 13.13 -9.05
CA SER A 38 -3.07 13.99 -7.89
C SER A 38 -4.12 15.11 -7.79
N ARG A 39 -4.31 15.62 -6.58
CA ARG A 39 -5.23 16.74 -6.35
C ARG A 39 -4.87 18.00 -7.17
N ASP A 40 -3.61 18.16 -7.53
CA ASP A 40 -3.10 19.29 -8.30
C ASP A 40 -3.28 19.10 -9.81
N GLY A 41 -3.95 18.03 -10.23
CA GLY A 41 -4.25 17.74 -11.64
C GLY A 41 -3.14 17.01 -12.40
N ASN A 42 -2.07 16.62 -11.73
CA ASN A 42 -0.99 15.84 -12.34
C ASN A 42 -1.35 14.35 -12.35
N VAL A 43 -0.95 13.66 -13.41
CA VAL A 43 -1.05 12.19 -13.50
C VAL A 43 0.34 11.61 -13.37
N LEU A 44 0.52 10.74 -12.38
CA LEU A 44 1.71 9.91 -12.23
C LEU A 44 1.36 8.51 -12.69
N SER A 45 2.01 8.05 -13.74
CA SER A 45 1.71 6.76 -14.36
C SER A 45 2.72 5.70 -13.99
N ASP A 46 2.25 4.43 -14.03
CA ASP A 46 3.09 3.23 -13.83
C ASP A 46 3.84 3.27 -12.50
N LEU A 47 3.14 3.61 -11.42
CA LEU A 47 3.74 3.89 -10.12
C LEU A 47 4.55 2.73 -9.56
N LEU A 48 4.06 1.49 -9.66
CA LEU A 48 4.77 0.32 -9.15
C LEU A 48 6.05 0.09 -9.96
N THR A 49 5.97 0.27 -11.27
CA THR A 49 7.14 0.21 -12.16
C THR A 49 8.11 1.35 -11.89
N ALA A 50 7.61 2.58 -11.74
CA ALA A 50 8.42 3.77 -11.53
C ALA A 50 9.14 3.77 -10.17
N THR A 51 8.57 3.14 -9.16
CA THR A 51 9.18 2.99 -7.82
C THR A 51 10.05 1.74 -7.68
N GLY A 52 10.23 0.97 -8.75
CA GLY A 52 11.17 -0.15 -8.80
C GLY A 52 10.59 -1.51 -8.39
N HIS A 53 9.29 -1.59 -8.04
CA HIS A 53 8.63 -2.86 -7.76
C HIS A 53 8.37 -3.68 -9.03
N GLY A 54 8.17 -2.98 -10.17
CA GLY A 54 7.67 -3.57 -11.39
C GLY A 54 6.15 -3.78 -11.35
N ALA A 55 5.56 -3.98 -12.52
CA ALA A 55 4.15 -4.31 -12.63
C ALA A 55 3.87 -5.69 -12.00
N MET A 56 2.79 -5.82 -11.23
CA MET A 56 2.38 -7.08 -10.61
C MET A 56 1.85 -8.03 -11.68
N LYS A 57 2.18 -9.31 -11.55
CA LYS A 57 1.79 -10.32 -12.50
C LYS A 57 0.27 -10.53 -12.52
N GLY A 58 -0.29 -10.62 -13.73
CA GLY A 58 -1.72 -10.86 -13.96
C GLY A 58 -2.53 -9.59 -14.09
N LYS A 59 -3.74 -9.76 -14.62
CA LYS A 59 -4.69 -8.67 -14.82
C LYS A 59 -5.18 -8.08 -13.51
N PRO A 60 -5.50 -6.78 -13.48
CA PRO A 60 -6.04 -6.15 -12.29
C PRO A 60 -7.34 -6.81 -11.85
N LEU A 61 -7.49 -7.00 -10.54
CA LEU A 61 -8.68 -7.56 -9.93
C LEU A 61 -9.38 -6.52 -9.05
N ALA A 62 -8.71 -6.00 -8.02
CA ALA A 62 -9.30 -5.02 -7.13
C ALA A 62 -8.26 -4.06 -6.54
N LEU A 63 -8.77 -2.90 -6.14
CA LEU A 63 -8.05 -1.85 -5.44
C LEU A 63 -8.77 -1.54 -4.13
N GLY A 64 -8.06 -1.59 -3.02
CA GLY A 64 -8.57 -1.27 -1.70
C GLY A 64 -7.71 -0.25 -0.97
N ALA A 65 -8.19 0.21 0.17
CA ALA A 65 -7.44 1.11 1.03
C ALA A 65 -7.55 0.67 2.49
N LEU A 66 -6.42 0.66 3.19
CA LEU A 66 -6.36 0.45 4.62
C LEU A 66 -5.94 1.76 5.27
N GLN A 67 -6.80 2.27 6.16
CA GLN A 67 -6.58 3.55 6.85
C GLN A 67 -5.52 3.47 7.94
N SER A 68 -5.32 2.29 8.51
CA SER A 68 -4.27 2.04 9.48
C SER A 68 -3.85 0.59 9.37
N HIS A 69 -2.59 0.38 9.04
CA HIS A 69 -1.96 -0.92 8.96
C HIS A 69 -0.58 -0.80 9.60
N SER A 70 -0.10 -1.84 10.27
CA SER A 70 1.20 -1.81 10.92
C SER A 70 2.27 -2.34 9.98
N MET A 71 3.43 -1.70 9.99
CA MET A 71 4.66 -2.23 9.41
C MET A 71 5.84 -1.97 10.37
N LEU A 72 6.90 -2.74 10.23
CA LEU A 72 8.13 -2.46 10.95
C LEU A 72 8.94 -1.42 10.17
N ASP A 73 9.42 -0.41 10.89
CA ASP A 73 10.34 0.59 10.34
C ASP A 73 11.81 0.07 10.35
N ASP A 74 12.74 0.90 9.90
CA ASP A 74 14.18 0.57 9.85
C ASP A 74 14.79 0.27 11.24
N ASN A 75 14.14 0.68 12.32
CA ASN A 75 14.54 0.42 13.70
C ASN A 75 13.87 -0.83 14.28
N ASN A 76 13.08 -1.54 13.47
CA ASN A 76 12.26 -2.68 13.87
C ASN A 76 11.16 -2.30 14.88
N GLU A 77 10.68 -1.04 14.82
CA GLU A 77 9.55 -0.56 15.60
C GLU A 77 8.27 -0.60 14.77
N SER A 78 7.15 -0.99 15.39
CA SER A 78 5.85 -1.03 14.72
C SER A 78 5.33 0.39 14.51
N VAL A 79 5.11 0.77 13.25
CA VAL A 79 4.55 2.06 12.87
C VAL A 79 3.23 1.86 12.12
N ALA A 80 2.26 2.73 12.41
CA ALA A 80 1.00 2.71 11.69
C ALA A 80 1.14 3.49 10.37
N ILE A 81 0.72 2.88 9.29
CA ILE A 81 0.75 3.45 7.93
C ILE A 81 -0.62 3.39 7.28
N HIS A 82 -0.82 4.23 6.28
CA HIS A 82 -1.92 4.09 5.33
C HIS A 82 -1.43 3.29 4.12
N THR A 83 -2.20 2.31 3.69
CA THR A 83 -1.82 1.47 2.55
C THR A 83 -2.88 1.44 1.46
N VAL A 84 -2.42 1.28 0.25
CA VAL A 84 -3.24 0.88 -0.89
C VAL A 84 -3.02 -0.61 -1.15
N CYS A 85 -4.11 -1.35 -1.25
CA CYS A 85 -4.11 -2.77 -1.59
C CYS A 85 -4.35 -2.95 -3.07
N VAL A 86 -3.48 -3.69 -3.72
CA VAL A 86 -3.60 -4.09 -5.13
C VAL A 86 -3.68 -5.61 -5.20
N THR A 87 -4.68 -6.12 -5.92
CA THR A 87 -4.80 -7.55 -6.19
C THR A 87 -4.92 -7.82 -7.67
N THR A 88 -4.49 -9.02 -8.08
CA THR A 88 -4.53 -9.46 -9.47
C THR A 88 -5.30 -10.77 -9.64
N GLN A 89 -5.74 -11.05 -10.86
CA GLN A 89 -6.46 -12.28 -11.19
C GLN A 89 -5.58 -13.53 -11.08
N ASP A 90 -4.26 -13.37 -11.13
CA ASP A 90 -3.29 -14.46 -10.95
C ASP A 90 -2.99 -14.76 -9.46
N GLY A 91 -3.66 -14.06 -8.54
CA GLY A 91 -3.54 -14.29 -7.09
C GLY A 91 -2.42 -13.52 -6.41
N GLU A 92 -1.86 -12.52 -7.08
CA GLU A 92 -0.91 -11.61 -6.43
C GLU A 92 -1.66 -10.60 -5.56
N ILE A 93 -1.06 -10.23 -4.42
CA ILE A 93 -1.49 -9.13 -3.57
C ILE A 93 -0.30 -8.32 -3.10
N GLY A 94 -0.46 -7.00 -3.08
CA GLY A 94 0.51 -6.07 -2.51
C GLY A 94 -0.20 -5.01 -1.67
N LEU A 95 0.32 -4.75 -0.48
CA LEU A 95 -0.03 -3.58 0.33
C LEU A 95 1.12 -2.58 0.24
N PHE A 96 0.85 -1.41 -0.31
CA PHE A 96 1.85 -0.36 -0.52
C PHE A 96 1.55 0.83 0.37
N ASN A 97 2.57 1.31 1.10
CA ASN A 97 2.49 2.53 1.91
C ASN A 97 2.17 3.73 1.01
N THR A 98 1.13 4.49 1.33
CA THR A 98 0.73 5.65 0.51
C THR A 98 1.66 6.86 0.65
N GLU A 99 2.66 6.83 1.53
CA GLU A 99 3.64 7.92 1.65
C GLU A 99 4.80 7.77 0.67
N ASN A 100 5.28 6.54 0.45
CA ASN A 100 6.50 6.30 -0.34
C ASN A 100 6.36 5.17 -1.36
N LEU A 101 5.20 4.48 -1.39
CA LEU A 101 4.91 3.28 -2.17
C LEU A 101 5.81 2.08 -1.85
N GLU A 102 6.45 2.07 -0.70
CA GLU A 102 7.12 0.89 -0.19
C GLU A 102 6.12 -0.24 0.02
N GLN A 103 6.49 -1.46 -0.41
CA GLN A 103 5.65 -2.63 -0.22
C GLN A 103 5.74 -3.12 1.22
N ALA A 104 4.69 -2.87 2.00
CA ALA A 104 4.60 -3.32 3.38
C ALA A 104 4.36 -4.84 3.46
N HIS A 105 3.43 -5.37 2.64
CA HIS A 105 3.09 -6.79 2.63
C HIS A 105 2.81 -7.32 1.22
N ASN A 106 2.98 -8.62 1.08
CA ASN A 106 2.64 -9.40 -0.12
C ASN A 106 1.93 -10.71 0.30
N ALA A 107 1.65 -11.59 -0.64
CA ALA A 107 0.96 -12.87 -0.39
C ALA A 107 1.60 -13.78 0.66
N HIS A 108 2.90 -13.62 0.91
CA HIS A 108 3.64 -14.44 1.88
C HIS A 108 3.70 -13.82 3.28
N THR A 109 3.45 -12.52 3.38
CA THR A 109 3.61 -11.75 4.63
C THR A 109 2.33 -11.11 5.13
N ILE A 110 1.24 -11.15 4.36
CA ILE A 110 -0.03 -10.49 4.70
C ILE A 110 -0.79 -11.19 5.83
N ILE A 111 -0.56 -12.49 6.01
CA ILE A 111 -1.04 -13.29 7.16
C ILE A 111 0.14 -14.07 7.74
N THR A 112 0.11 -14.28 9.05
CA THR A 112 1.08 -15.17 9.71
C THR A 112 1.02 -16.57 9.09
N GLY A 113 2.12 -16.99 8.46
CA GLY A 113 2.20 -18.26 7.71
C GLY A 113 1.90 -18.15 6.22
N GLY A 114 1.51 -16.97 5.75
CA GLY A 114 1.17 -16.70 4.35
C GLY A 114 -0.19 -17.23 3.92
N LEU A 115 -0.60 -16.87 2.72
CA LEU A 115 -1.80 -17.44 2.10
C LEU A 115 -1.56 -18.90 1.70
N ASP A 116 -2.57 -19.73 1.86
CA ASP A 116 -2.52 -21.13 1.44
C ASP A 116 -2.29 -21.22 -0.09
N LYS A 117 -1.59 -22.28 -0.51
CA LYS A 117 -1.30 -22.48 -1.92
C LYS A 117 -2.59 -22.56 -2.75
N GLY A 118 -2.70 -21.66 -3.72
CA GLY A 118 -3.84 -21.55 -4.61
C GLY A 118 -5.03 -20.79 -4.05
N GLU A 119 -4.87 -20.16 -2.87
CA GLU A 119 -5.82 -19.21 -2.37
C GLU A 119 -5.66 -17.89 -3.13
N ILE A 120 -6.77 -17.30 -3.56
CA ILE A 120 -6.77 -16.03 -4.30
C ILE A 120 -7.22 -14.94 -3.35
N PRO A 121 -6.34 -13.96 -3.05
CA PRO A 121 -6.74 -12.75 -2.34
C PRO A 121 -7.55 -11.84 -3.26
N TYR A 122 -8.73 -11.43 -2.81
CA TYR A 122 -9.57 -10.53 -3.60
C TYR A 122 -9.38 -9.07 -3.25
N LEU A 123 -9.34 -8.73 -1.97
CA LEU A 123 -9.30 -7.34 -1.52
C LEU A 123 -8.92 -7.26 -0.05
N ALA A 124 -8.06 -6.30 0.30
CA ALA A 124 -7.93 -5.84 1.68
C ALA A 124 -8.40 -4.39 1.83
N PHE A 125 -9.10 -4.08 2.91
CA PHE A 125 -9.67 -2.75 3.19
C PHE A 125 -9.93 -2.55 4.67
N THR A 126 -10.07 -1.29 5.10
CA THR A 126 -10.51 -0.94 6.46
C THR A 126 -12.02 -0.64 6.47
N TYR A 127 -12.70 -1.17 7.46
CA TYR A 127 -14.06 -0.78 7.81
C TYR A 127 -14.22 -0.68 9.33
N GLY A 128 -14.66 0.48 9.81
CA GLY A 128 -14.73 0.77 11.25
C GLY A 128 -13.34 0.74 11.89
N TYR A 129 -13.15 -0.14 12.85
CA TYR A 129 -11.89 -0.33 13.60
C TYR A 129 -11.16 -1.61 13.23
N SER A 130 -11.41 -2.18 12.06
CA SER A 130 -10.81 -3.43 11.64
C SER A 130 -10.37 -3.39 10.19
N ASN A 131 -9.28 -4.09 9.93
CA ASN A 131 -8.84 -4.43 8.58
C ASN A 131 -9.44 -5.77 8.19
N TYR A 132 -9.86 -5.89 6.95
CA TYR A 132 -10.47 -7.10 6.39
C TYR A 132 -9.67 -7.54 5.17
N LEU A 133 -9.35 -8.82 5.10
CA LEU A 133 -8.79 -9.47 3.93
C LEU A 133 -9.81 -10.49 3.41
N LEU A 134 -10.32 -10.27 2.22
CA LEU A 134 -11.21 -11.20 1.52
C LEU A 134 -10.39 -12.12 0.64
N THR A 135 -10.62 -13.42 0.79
CA THR A 135 -9.99 -14.46 -0.03
C THR A 135 -11.04 -15.40 -0.60
N GLY A 136 -10.63 -16.31 -1.47
CA GLY A 136 -11.51 -17.34 -2.02
C GLY A 136 -12.09 -18.30 -0.98
N ARG A 137 -11.53 -18.35 0.21
CA ARG A 137 -11.99 -19.20 1.33
C ARG A 137 -12.79 -18.47 2.38
N GLY A 138 -12.78 -17.13 2.38
CA GLY A 138 -13.51 -16.38 3.37
C GLY A 138 -12.97 -14.97 3.63
N CYS A 139 -13.16 -14.51 4.86
CA CYS A 139 -12.73 -13.20 5.32
C CYS A 139 -11.87 -13.35 6.56
N ASN A 140 -10.65 -12.83 6.49
CA ASN A 140 -9.77 -12.67 7.63
C ASN A 140 -9.92 -11.26 8.19
N VAL A 141 -9.82 -11.11 9.51
CA VAL A 141 -10.05 -9.83 10.19
C VAL A 141 -8.91 -9.56 11.16
N ALA A 142 -8.29 -8.39 11.04
CA ALA A 142 -7.35 -7.86 12.01
C ALA A 142 -7.91 -6.62 12.68
N TYR A 143 -7.76 -6.52 14.00
CA TYR A 143 -8.20 -5.36 14.76
C TYR A 143 -7.14 -4.28 14.79
N ILE A 144 -7.46 -3.07 14.32
CA ILE A 144 -6.51 -1.97 14.13
C ILE A 144 -5.68 -1.59 15.36
N PRO A 145 -6.20 -1.58 16.61
CA PRO A 145 -5.39 -1.23 17.78
C PRO A 145 -4.35 -2.26 18.19
N SER A 146 -4.33 -3.47 17.62
CA SER A 146 -3.26 -4.41 17.92
C SER A 146 -2.01 -4.03 17.14
N SER A 147 -0.89 -3.89 17.86
CA SER A 147 0.41 -3.56 17.29
C SER A 147 0.96 -4.63 16.32
N ASP A 148 0.32 -5.79 16.26
CA ASP A 148 0.74 -6.95 15.46
C ASP A 148 -0.32 -7.24 14.38
N ALA A 149 -0.70 -6.21 13.61
CA ALA A 149 -1.82 -6.27 12.66
C ALA A 149 -1.52 -7.05 11.37
N ASP A 150 -1.01 -8.26 11.53
CA ASP A 150 -1.15 -9.29 10.51
C ASP A 150 -2.61 -9.78 10.49
N PHE A 151 -3.13 -10.07 9.31
CA PHE A 151 -4.45 -10.69 9.18
C PHE A 151 -4.48 -12.10 9.72
#